data_666e5950800a3cd346029a899db7290a
#
_entry.id   666e5950800a3cd346029a899db7290a
#
_cell.length_a   1.000
_cell.length_b   1.000
_cell.length_c   1.000
_cell.angle_alpha   90.00
_cell.angle_beta   90.00
_cell.angle_gamma   90.00
#
_symmetry.space_group_name_H-M   'P 1'
#
loop_
_entity.id
_entity.type
_entity.pdbx_description
1 polymer ?
#
loop_
_entity_poly.entity_id
_entity_poly.type
_entity_poly.pdbx_seq_one_letter_code
_entity_poly.pdbx_strand_id
1 'polypeptide(L)'
;VYIDVESREKLLEIEVKGAVPAGKRFDSFVMTCEENGFTSLQRRRGINLIWEGMLPKVDFYPVPSLTLFAHDGRCGYFAHGGKGLESPIYFVSEKLECWYLAENFRTFVQMVVFEPDWKEKITGEKAVFEESHEELADFGMLFGLSSSDEKLSEKIHVESNYKIFENIEKAREKMSLR
;
A
#
# COMPACT_ATOMS: atom_id res chain seq x y z
N VAL A 1 -7.46 -3.00 8.18
CA VAL A 1 -6.71 -2.49 9.34
C VAL A 1 -6.01 -3.64 10.01
N TYR A 2 -4.68 -3.62 10.04
CA TYR A 2 -3.92 -4.57 10.83
C TYR A 2 -3.94 -4.09 12.28
N ILE A 3 -4.49 -4.90 13.17
CA ILE A 3 -4.28 -4.73 14.59
C ILE A 3 -3.37 -5.85 15.03
N ASP A 4 -2.21 -5.49 15.53
CA ASP A 4 -1.39 -6.42 16.26
C ASP A 4 -2.01 -6.62 17.64
N VAL A 5 -2.74 -7.74 17.80
CA VAL A 5 -3.41 -8.10 19.05
C VAL A 5 -2.38 -8.43 20.14
N GLU A 6 -1.14 -8.73 19.77
CA GLU A 6 -0.05 -9.04 20.72
C GLU A 6 0.53 -7.78 21.36
N SER A 7 0.63 -6.66 20.61
CA SER A 7 1.22 -5.42 21.12
C SER A 7 0.33 -4.63 22.07
N ARG A 8 -0.97 -4.90 22.11
CA ARG A 8 -1.98 -4.16 22.87
C ARG A 8 -2.00 -2.64 22.60
N GLU A 9 -1.30 -2.16 21.62
CA GLU A 9 -1.33 -0.76 21.24
C GLU A 9 -2.60 -0.50 20.43
N LYS A 10 -3.45 0.36 20.96
CA LYS A 10 -4.60 0.88 20.24
C LYS A 10 -4.10 1.89 19.22
N LEU A 11 -3.89 1.46 18.00
CA LEU A 11 -3.62 2.39 16.90
C LEU A 11 -4.87 3.21 16.51
N LEU A 12 -6.06 2.73 16.86
CA LEU A 12 -7.35 3.39 16.62
C LEU A 12 -8.37 2.89 17.63
N GLU A 13 -9.33 3.72 18.00
CA GLU A 13 -10.49 3.28 18.77
C GLU A 13 -11.40 2.46 17.86
N ILE A 14 -11.46 1.14 18.09
CA ILE A 14 -12.16 0.21 17.22
C ILE A 14 -13.23 -0.50 18.01
N GLU A 15 -14.46 -0.40 17.55
CA GLU A 15 -15.55 -1.23 18.01
C GLU A 15 -15.61 -2.51 17.17
N VAL A 16 -15.31 -3.65 17.80
CA VAL A 16 -15.42 -4.95 17.15
C VAL A 16 -16.89 -5.38 17.19
N LYS A 17 -17.54 -5.43 16.03
CA LYS A 17 -18.90 -6.00 15.92
C LYS A 17 -18.80 -7.48 15.63
N GLY A 18 -19.31 -8.30 16.59
CA GLY A 18 -19.39 -9.73 16.48
C GLY A 18 -18.50 -10.48 17.47
N ALA A 19 -18.81 -11.76 17.68
CA ALA A 19 -18.03 -12.63 18.54
C ALA A 19 -16.75 -13.07 17.80
N VAL A 20 -15.61 -12.76 18.40
CA VAL A 20 -14.30 -13.24 17.92
C VAL A 20 -14.12 -14.67 18.45
N PRO A 21 -14.05 -15.71 17.61
CA PRO A 21 -13.81 -17.07 18.08
C PRO A 21 -12.47 -17.17 18.81
N ALA A 22 -12.45 -17.80 19.96
CA ALA A 22 -11.24 -18.00 20.75
C ALA A 22 -10.17 -18.73 19.92
N GLY A 23 -8.93 -18.20 19.93
CA GLY A 23 -7.79 -18.80 19.25
C GLY A 23 -7.60 -18.45 17.77
N LYS A 24 -8.43 -17.57 17.18
CA LYS A 24 -8.20 -17.04 15.84
C LYS A 24 -7.58 -15.65 15.90
N ARG A 25 -6.54 -15.41 15.09
CA ARG A 25 -6.06 -14.07 14.77
C ARG A 25 -7.03 -13.43 13.78
N PHE A 26 -7.36 -12.17 14.04
CA PHE A 26 -8.12 -11.35 13.10
C PHE A 26 -7.19 -10.23 12.61
N ASP A 27 -6.96 -10.24 11.32
CA ASP A 27 -6.13 -9.22 10.67
C ASP A 27 -6.97 -8.03 10.19
N SER A 28 -8.30 -8.05 10.43
CA SER A 28 -9.20 -6.98 10.03
C SER A 28 -10.34 -6.75 11.04
N PHE A 29 -10.76 -5.50 11.14
CA PHE A 29 -11.85 -5.06 12.03
C PHE A 29 -12.86 -4.25 11.24
N VAL A 30 -14.13 -4.36 11.62
CA VAL A 30 -15.14 -3.42 11.16
C VAL A 30 -14.99 -2.14 11.98
N MET A 31 -14.55 -1.07 11.33
CA MET A 31 -14.44 0.23 11.96
C MET A 31 -15.80 0.92 11.98
N THR A 32 -16.17 1.41 13.16
CA THR A 32 -17.44 2.13 13.37
C THR A 32 -17.27 3.64 13.40
N CYS A 33 -16.03 4.16 13.36
CA CYS A 33 -15.80 5.58 13.25
C CYS A 33 -16.18 6.07 11.84
N GLU A 34 -16.71 7.27 11.77
CA GLU A 34 -17.19 7.89 10.52
C GLU A 34 -16.10 7.98 9.46
N GLU A 35 -14.87 8.25 9.88
CA GLU A 35 -13.71 8.28 9.01
C GLU A 35 -12.48 7.69 9.72
N ASN A 36 -11.79 6.80 9.03
CA ASN A 36 -10.50 6.25 9.48
C ASN A 36 -9.44 6.48 8.41
N GLY A 37 -8.18 6.35 8.81
CA GLY A 37 -7.06 6.60 7.89
C GLY A 37 -7.13 5.80 6.60
N PHE A 38 -7.58 4.54 6.65
CA PHE A 38 -7.64 3.68 5.45
C PHE A 38 -8.79 4.05 4.52
N THR A 39 -9.95 4.42 5.05
CA THR A 39 -11.05 4.96 4.25
C THR A 39 -10.64 6.26 3.58
N SER A 40 -9.90 7.11 4.29
CA SER A 40 -9.33 8.34 3.75
C SER A 40 -8.29 8.07 2.66
N LEU A 41 -7.39 7.07 2.82
CA LEU A 41 -6.46 6.67 1.77
C LEU A 41 -7.20 6.23 0.51
N GLN A 42 -8.25 5.43 0.65
CA GLN A 42 -9.07 4.99 -0.48
C GLN A 42 -9.72 6.18 -1.17
N ARG A 43 -10.43 7.03 -0.42
CA ARG A 43 -11.21 8.15 -0.96
C ARG A 43 -10.33 9.26 -1.55
N ARG A 44 -9.26 9.66 -0.83
CA ARG A 44 -8.42 10.80 -1.20
C ARG A 44 -7.26 10.44 -2.12
N ARG A 45 -6.78 9.20 -2.09
CA ARG A 45 -5.58 8.74 -2.83
C ARG A 45 -5.84 7.56 -3.76
N GLY A 46 -7.05 7.00 -3.74
CA GLY A 46 -7.41 5.86 -4.59
C GLY A 46 -6.64 4.58 -4.24
N ILE A 47 -6.17 4.44 -2.99
CA ILE A 47 -5.48 3.25 -2.51
C ILE A 47 -6.48 2.33 -1.84
N ASN A 48 -6.85 1.26 -2.54
CA ASN A 48 -7.84 0.29 -2.08
C ASN A 48 -7.14 -0.90 -1.45
N LEU A 49 -7.31 -1.09 -0.14
CA LEU A 49 -6.70 -2.22 0.56
C LEU A 49 -7.31 -3.55 0.11
N ILE A 50 -6.45 -4.57 0.01
CA ILE A 50 -6.85 -5.95 -0.23
C ILE A 50 -7.05 -6.61 1.13
N TRP A 51 -8.28 -7.05 1.40
CA TRP A 51 -8.63 -7.73 2.64
C TRP A 51 -8.44 -9.23 2.51
N GLU A 52 -8.18 -9.92 3.63
CA GLU A 52 -8.05 -11.36 3.64
C GLU A 52 -9.29 -12.04 3.03
N GLY A 53 -9.07 -12.99 2.13
CA GLY A 53 -10.13 -13.66 1.38
C GLY A 53 -10.64 -12.90 0.15
N MET A 54 -10.15 -11.68 -0.11
CA MET A 54 -10.51 -10.86 -1.27
C MET A 54 -9.32 -10.65 -2.23
N LEU A 55 -8.45 -11.63 -2.36
CA LEU A 55 -7.32 -11.52 -3.29
C LEU A 55 -7.84 -11.30 -4.73
N PRO A 56 -7.48 -10.19 -5.37
CA PRO A 56 -7.85 -9.96 -6.75
C PRO A 56 -7.17 -11.02 -7.63
N LYS A 57 -7.83 -11.37 -8.72
CA LYS A 57 -7.18 -12.14 -9.77
C LYS A 57 -6.15 -11.22 -10.42
N VAL A 58 -4.88 -11.54 -10.24
CA VAL A 58 -3.78 -10.80 -10.87
C VAL A 58 -3.28 -11.54 -12.09
N ASP A 59 -3.05 -10.81 -13.18
CA ASP A 59 -2.56 -11.34 -14.44
C ASP A 59 -1.06 -11.03 -14.61
N PHE A 60 -0.28 -11.24 -13.54
CA PHE A 60 1.17 -11.10 -13.57
C PHE A 60 1.85 -12.02 -12.54
N TYR A 61 3.14 -12.24 -12.74
CA TYR A 61 3.98 -13.08 -11.90
C TYR A 61 5.32 -12.38 -11.58
N PRO A 62 5.54 -11.93 -10.31
CA PRO A 62 6.77 -11.24 -9.91
C PRO A 62 7.87 -12.22 -9.53
N VAL A 63 9.11 -11.91 -9.90
CA VAL A 63 10.33 -12.61 -9.49
C VAL A 63 11.38 -11.59 -9.03
N PRO A 64 11.78 -11.59 -7.76
CA PRO A 64 11.26 -12.36 -6.62
C PRO A 64 9.78 -12.15 -6.32
N SER A 65 9.22 -12.95 -5.42
CA SER A 65 7.81 -12.84 -5.03
C SER A 65 7.52 -11.54 -4.30
N LEU A 66 6.32 -10.99 -4.52
CA LEU A 66 5.78 -9.83 -3.84
C LEU A 66 4.51 -10.20 -3.08
N THR A 67 4.26 -9.54 -1.95
CA THR A 67 3.02 -9.71 -1.19
C THR A 67 2.13 -8.50 -1.42
N LEU A 68 1.02 -8.69 -2.14
CA LEU A 68 0.07 -7.62 -2.46
C LEU A 68 -0.72 -7.22 -1.21
N PHE A 69 -0.93 -5.90 -1.00
CA PHE A 69 -1.75 -5.38 0.09
C PHE A 69 -2.80 -4.35 -0.35
N ALA A 70 -2.63 -3.75 -1.53
CA ALA A 70 -3.58 -2.77 -2.06
C ALA A 70 -3.55 -2.73 -3.60
N HIS A 71 -4.55 -2.06 -4.18
CA HIS A 71 -4.60 -1.74 -5.61
C HIS A 71 -5.13 -0.31 -5.82
N ASP A 72 -4.90 0.25 -7.00
CA ASP A 72 -5.29 1.62 -7.32
C ASP A 72 -6.68 1.74 -7.97
N GLY A 73 -7.46 0.66 -7.97
CA GLY A 73 -8.78 0.60 -8.60
C GLY A 73 -8.75 0.43 -10.12
N ARG A 74 -7.55 0.41 -10.71
CA ARG A 74 -7.29 0.11 -12.13
C ARG A 74 -6.51 -1.19 -12.22
N CYS A 75 -5.37 -1.18 -12.90
CA CYS A 75 -4.50 -2.34 -13.05
C CYS A 75 -3.17 -2.22 -12.30
N GLY A 76 -3.07 -1.28 -11.36
CA GLY A 76 -1.90 -1.07 -10.53
C GLY A 76 -2.04 -1.70 -9.15
N TYR A 77 -0.97 -2.32 -8.65
CA TYR A 77 -0.96 -3.03 -7.37
C TYR A 77 0.19 -2.57 -6.48
N PHE A 78 -0.11 -2.40 -5.20
CA PHE A 78 0.87 -2.11 -4.16
C PHE A 78 1.26 -3.39 -3.44
N ALA A 79 2.55 -3.55 -3.19
CA ALA A 79 3.10 -4.78 -2.63
C ALA A 79 4.25 -4.52 -1.66
N HIS A 80 4.45 -5.47 -0.73
CA HIS A 80 5.64 -5.57 0.08
C HIS A 80 6.68 -6.45 -0.60
N GLY A 81 7.95 -6.04 -0.56
CA GLY A 81 9.09 -6.85 -1.01
C GLY A 81 9.58 -7.89 -0.01
N GLY A 82 8.86 -8.09 1.09
CA GLY A 82 9.20 -9.00 2.17
C GLY A 82 7.99 -9.27 3.05
N LYS A 83 8.24 -9.55 4.34
CA LYS A 83 7.19 -9.79 5.33
C LYS A 83 7.10 -8.61 6.30
N GLY A 84 5.87 -8.15 6.53
CA GLY A 84 5.56 -7.12 7.52
C GLY A 84 5.77 -5.68 7.04
N LEU A 85 5.43 -4.76 7.93
CA LEU A 85 5.34 -3.31 7.65
C LEU A 85 6.71 -2.63 7.45
N GLU A 86 7.78 -3.24 7.91
CA GLU A 86 9.16 -2.75 7.76
C GLU A 86 9.80 -3.14 6.41
N SER A 87 9.06 -3.86 5.57
CA SER A 87 9.54 -4.25 4.25
C SER A 87 9.36 -3.13 3.23
N PRO A 88 10.25 -3.01 2.23
CA PRO A 88 10.10 -2.06 1.15
C PRO A 88 8.77 -2.19 0.40
N ILE A 89 8.23 -1.05 -0.01
CA ILE A 89 6.96 -0.96 -0.72
C ILE A 89 7.23 -0.72 -2.19
N TYR A 90 6.51 -1.47 -3.01
CA TYR A 90 6.59 -1.43 -4.46
C TYR A 90 5.21 -1.19 -5.08
N PHE A 91 5.21 -0.67 -6.29
CA PHE A 91 4.03 -0.58 -7.13
C PHE A 91 4.28 -1.31 -8.45
N VAL A 92 3.39 -2.23 -8.79
CA VAL A 92 3.39 -2.93 -10.08
C VAL A 92 2.38 -2.24 -10.98
N SER A 93 2.87 -1.64 -12.07
CA SER A 93 2.04 -0.92 -13.02
C SER A 93 1.36 -1.87 -14.02
N GLU A 94 0.34 -1.38 -14.73
CA GLU A 94 -0.30 -2.06 -15.86
C GLU A 94 0.69 -2.49 -16.95
N LYS A 95 1.80 -1.75 -17.10
CA LYS A 95 2.87 -2.05 -18.06
C LYS A 95 3.84 -3.13 -17.58
N LEU A 96 3.53 -3.80 -16.46
CA LEU A 96 4.38 -4.81 -15.82
C LEU A 96 5.75 -4.25 -15.37
N GLU A 97 5.80 -2.97 -15.03
CA GLU A 97 6.97 -2.34 -14.42
C GLU A 97 6.84 -2.38 -12.90
N CYS A 98 7.94 -2.71 -12.22
CA CYS A 98 8.03 -2.63 -10.78
C CYS A 98 8.69 -1.31 -10.37
N TRP A 99 8.02 -0.54 -9.54
CA TRP A 99 8.49 0.74 -9.03
C TRP A 99 8.74 0.64 -7.53
N TYR A 100 9.94 1.00 -7.08
CA TYR A 100 10.20 1.22 -5.67
C TYR A 100 9.52 2.50 -5.23
N LEU A 101 8.78 2.45 -4.11
CA LEU A 101 8.06 3.59 -3.57
C LEU A 101 8.66 4.09 -2.25
N ALA A 102 8.91 3.19 -1.31
CA ALA A 102 9.35 3.56 0.03
C ALA A 102 10.05 2.38 0.73
N GLU A 103 10.85 2.68 1.73
CA GLU A 103 11.60 1.69 2.50
C GLU A 103 10.74 0.85 3.45
N ASN A 104 9.57 1.38 3.83
CA ASN A 104 8.62 0.70 4.71
C ASN A 104 7.22 1.29 4.55
N PHE A 105 6.22 0.66 5.18
CA PHE A 105 4.83 1.08 5.07
C PHE A 105 4.58 2.47 5.67
N ARG A 106 5.24 2.83 6.77
CA ARG A 106 5.09 4.15 7.41
C ARG A 106 5.54 5.27 6.47
N THR A 107 6.74 5.13 5.88
CA THR A 107 7.30 6.09 4.91
C THR A 107 6.41 6.18 3.65
N PHE A 108 5.87 5.05 3.20
CA PHE A 108 4.91 5.02 2.10
C PHE A 108 3.65 5.85 2.41
N VAL A 109 3.02 5.62 3.56
CA VAL A 109 1.81 6.38 3.95
C VAL A 109 2.13 7.86 4.12
N GLN A 110 3.28 8.20 4.72
CA GLN A 110 3.73 9.59 4.87
C GLN A 110 3.86 10.29 3.52
N MET A 111 4.54 9.66 2.55
CA MET A 111 4.66 10.17 1.19
C MET A 111 3.29 10.37 0.54
N VAL A 112 2.44 9.35 0.58
CA VAL A 112 1.11 9.37 -0.05
C VAL A 112 0.21 10.46 0.53
N VAL A 113 0.31 10.73 1.84
CA VAL A 113 -0.47 11.77 2.52
C VAL A 113 0.02 13.15 2.16
N PHE A 114 1.32 13.41 2.32
CA PHE A 114 1.89 14.76 2.25
C PHE A 114 2.43 15.18 0.88
N GLU A 115 2.60 14.22 -0.03
CA GLU A 115 3.06 14.46 -1.39
C GLU A 115 2.06 13.87 -2.39
N PRO A 116 0.86 14.48 -2.54
CA PRO A 116 -0.21 13.92 -3.37
C PRO A 116 0.16 13.74 -4.84
N ASP A 117 1.18 14.45 -5.31
CA ASP A 117 1.76 14.38 -6.67
C ASP A 117 2.71 13.19 -6.89
N TRP A 118 2.94 12.35 -5.88
CA TRP A 118 3.89 11.22 -5.97
C TRP A 118 3.66 10.30 -7.18
N LYS A 119 2.41 10.09 -7.60
CA LYS A 119 2.06 9.27 -8.77
C LYS A 119 2.54 9.84 -10.10
N GLU A 120 2.75 11.15 -10.20
CA GLU A 120 3.25 11.79 -11.42
C GLU A 120 4.60 11.19 -11.87
N LYS A 121 5.42 10.77 -10.91
CA LYS A 121 6.71 10.09 -11.17
C LYS A 121 6.53 8.76 -11.93
N ILE A 122 5.41 8.07 -11.70
CA ILE A 122 5.13 6.74 -12.28
C ILE A 122 4.33 6.86 -13.57
N THR A 123 3.28 7.69 -13.55
CA THR A 123 2.33 7.77 -14.67
C THR A 123 2.69 8.83 -15.69
N GLY A 124 3.48 9.83 -15.29
CA GLY A 124 3.73 11.04 -16.08
C GLY A 124 2.51 11.98 -16.18
N GLU A 125 1.39 11.61 -15.57
CA GLU A 125 0.16 12.40 -15.56
C GLU A 125 0.15 13.35 -14.37
N LYS A 126 -0.01 14.65 -14.64
CA LYS A 126 -0.15 15.63 -13.56
C LYS A 126 -1.48 15.45 -12.86
N ALA A 127 -1.42 15.19 -11.57
CA ALA A 127 -2.59 15.18 -10.71
C ALA A 127 -2.75 16.58 -10.09
N VAL A 128 -3.95 17.14 -10.20
CA VAL A 128 -4.28 18.41 -9.54
C VAL A 128 -4.88 18.08 -8.19
N PHE A 129 -4.21 18.50 -7.13
CA PHE A 129 -4.70 18.40 -5.77
C PHE A 129 -4.88 19.80 -5.20
N GLU A 130 -6.06 20.09 -4.67
CA GLU A 130 -6.41 21.40 -4.11
C GLU A 130 -6.39 21.41 -2.58
N GLU A 131 -5.74 20.39 -1.97
CA GLU A 131 -5.68 20.27 -0.52
C GLU A 131 -4.74 21.30 0.09
N SER A 132 -5.21 22.01 1.11
CA SER A 132 -4.41 22.94 1.90
C SER A 132 -3.45 22.20 2.83
N HIS A 133 -2.45 22.92 3.35
CA HIS A 133 -1.52 22.36 4.37
C HIS A 133 -2.25 21.86 5.62
N GLU A 134 -3.32 22.53 6.03
CA GLU A 134 -4.12 22.15 7.19
C GLU A 134 -4.84 20.82 6.95
N GLU A 135 -5.49 20.67 5.78
CA GLU A 135 -6.15 19.42 5.38
C GLU A 135 -5.18 18.24 5.26
N LEU A 136 -3.95 18.49 4.80
CA LEU A 136 -2.90 17.45 4.76
C LEU A 136 -2.42 17.10 6.17
N ALA A 137 -2.29 18.08 7.08
CA ALA A 137 -1.92 17.85 8.47
C ALA A 137 -3.00 17.03 9.19
N ASP A 138 -4.27 17.37 9.03
CA ASP A 138 -5.40 16.60 9.57
C ASP A 138 -5.41 15.17 9.02
N PHE A 139 -5.14 15.00 7.72
CA PHE A 139 -5.04 13.68 7.14
C PHE A 139 -3.87 12.87 7.73
N GLY A 140 -2.71 13.51 7.94
CA GLY A 140 -1.56 12.88 8.58
C GLY A 140 -1.84 12.44 10.02
N MET A 141 -2.62 13.23 10.77
CA MET A 141 -2.98 12.90 12.15
C MET A 141 -3.75 11.57 12.27
N LEU A 142 -4.51 11.18 11.25
CA LEU A 142 -5.20 9.87 11.22
C LEU A 142 -4.22 8.67 11.30
N PHE A 143 -2.96 8.91 10.97
CA PHE A 143 -1.88 7.90 11.00
C PHE A 143 -0.79 8.20 12.03
N GLY A 144 -0.95 9.27 12.81
CA GLY A 144 0.11 9.75 13.70
C GLY A 144 1.37 10.19 12.94
N LEU A 145 1.19 10.84 11.78
CA LEU A 145 2.26 11.29 10.87
C LEU A 145 2.27 12.82 10.78
N SER A 146 3.45 13.36 10.52
CA SER A 146 3.69 14.74 10.14
C SER A 146 4.41 14.81 8.80
N SER A 147 4.41 15.98 8.16
CA SER A 147 5.19 16.20 6.94
C SER A 147 6.68 15.96 7.20
N SER A 148 7.42 15.55 6.17
CA SER A 148 8.87 15.46 6.17
C SER A 148 9.47 16.69 5.52
N ASP A 149 10.67 17.11 5.98
CA ASP A 149 11.46 18.11 5.28
C ASP A 149 12.09 17.56 3.99
N GLU A 150 12.24 16.24 3.91
CA GLU A 150 12.72 15.53 2.71
C GLU A 150 11.55 15.16 1.80
N LYS A 151 11.69 15.43 0.50
CA LYS A 151 10.72 15.02 -0.51
C LYS A 151 10.87 13.52 -0.79
N LEU A 152 10.00 12.70 -0.18
CA LEU A 152 10.07 11.24 -0.21
C LEU A 152 9.85 10.66 -1.61
N SER A 153 8.99 11.31 -2.41
CA SER A 153 8.72 10.90 -3.80
C SER A 153 9.93 10.99 -4.73
N GLU A 154 10.99 11.72 -4.36
CA GLU A 154 12.24 11.76 -5.14
C GLU A 154 12.96 10.41 -5.18
N LYS A 155 12.71 9.55 -4.19
CA LYS A 155 13.27 8.20 -4.12
C LYS A 155 12.55 7.18 -5.02
N ILE A 156 11.41 7.54 -5.59
CA ILE A 156 10.65 6.66 -6.51
C ILE A 156 11.48 6.41 -7.77
N HIS A 157 11.67 5.14 -8.09
CA HIS A 157 12.40 4.71 -9.29
C HIS A 157 11.92 3.33 -9.77
N VAL A 158 12.22 3.01 -11.04
CA VAL A 158 11.99 1.67 -11.57
C VAL A 158 12.95 0.69 -10.90
N GLU A 159 12.41 -0.35 -10.27
CA GLU A 159 13.19 -1.35 -9.55
C GLU A 159 13.60 -2.51 -10.47
N SER A 160 14.87 -2.59 -10.77
CA SER A 160 15.41 -3.58 -11.71
C SER A 160 15.59 -4.99 -11.13
N ASN A 161 15.62 -5.12 -9.79
CA ASN A 161 15.79 -6.42 -9.13
C ASN A 161 14.51 -7.26 -9.17
N TYR A 162 13.35 -6.62 -9.41
CA TYR A 162 12.08 -7.31 -9.59
C TYR A 162 11.70 -7.36 -11.07
N LYS A 163 11.51 -8.57 -11.58
CA LYS A 163 11.03 -8.79 -12.94
C LYS A 163 9.57 -9.21 -12.88
N ILE A 164 8.73 -8.51 -13.60
CA ILE A 164 7.31 -8.79 -13.66
C ILE A 164 7.02 -9.49 -14.98
N PHE A 165 6.40 -10.65 -14.92
CA PHE A 165 6.03 -11.46 -16.08
C PHE A 165 4.51 -11.55 -16.17
N GLU A 166 3.98 -11.78 -17.37
CA GLU A 166 2.55 -11.96 -17.60
C GLU A 166 1.98 -13.19 -16.88
N ASN A 167 2.81 -14.24 -16.70
CA ASN A 167 2.44 -15.47 -16.01
C ASN A 167 3.69 -16.29 -15.62
N ILE A 168 3.47 -17.40 -14.89
CA ILE A 168 4.52 -18.27 -14.41
C ILE A 168 5.28 -18.99 -15.55
N GLU A 169 4.62 -19.31 -16.66
CA GLU A 169 5.24 -19.97 -17.80
C GLU A 169 6.28 -19.04 -18.44
N LYS A 170 5.92 -17.78 -18.65
CA LYS A 170 6.87 -16.75 -19.13
C LYS A 170 8.03 -16.50 -18.18
N ALA A 171 7.78 -16.54 -16.86
CA ALA A 171 8.84 -16.44 -15.88
C ALA A 171 9.80 -17.64 -15.97
N ARG A 172 9.29 -18.86 -16.06
CA ARG A 172 10.10 -20.08 -16.20
C ARG A 172 10.95 -20.05 -17.48
N GLU A 173 10.34 -19.69 -18.62
CA GLU A 173 11.03 -19.59 -19.90
C GLU A 173 12.22 -18.60 -19.85
N LYS A 174 11.99 -17.38 -19.35
CA LYS A 174 13.00 -16.31 -19.34
C LYS A 174 14.04 -16.43 -18.22
N MET A 175 13.67 -17.00 -17.09
CA MET A 175 14.56 -17.12 -15.93
C MET A 175 15.25 -18.47 -15.86
N SER A 176 14.96 -19.42 -16.79
CA SER A 176 15.42 -20.80 -16.73
C SER A 176 15.15 -21.45 -15.38
N LEU A 177 14.05 -21.10 -14.76
CA LEU A 177 13.63 -21.66 -13.48
C LEU A 177 13.17 -23.10 -13.74
N ARG A 178 13.92 -24.05 -13.16
CA ARG A 178 13.60 -25.49 -13.24
C ARG A 178 12.60 -25.92 -12.20
#